data_6d33d8b323a6d3d8faa11300edcd9ebe
#
_entry.id   6d33d8b323a6d3d8faa11300edcd9ebe
#
_cell.length_a   1.000
_cell.length_b   1.000
_cell.length_c   1.000
_cell.angle_alpha   90.00
_cell.angle_beta   90.00
_cell.angle_gamma   90.00
#
_symmetry.space_group_name_H-M   'P 1'
#
loop_
_entity.id
_entity.type
_entity.pdbx_description
1 polymer ?
#
loop_
_entity_poly.entity_id
_entity_poly.type
_entity_poly.pdbx_seq_one_letter_code
_entity_poly.pdbx_strand_id
1 'polypeptide(L)'
;MAYKILIAEDDRDIIELLALYLGGEGFEILAAENGKDALAIAQKEDISAALVDIMMPVMNGFEFIKQLRTFSQIPVIVLSARDLDQDRILGLNIGADAYLTKPFNPLEVVAYVKSAIRRWESSKVRVEEDAGKVVIGELELDQERFTLRKNGVPVQLTSSELKIIAKMMKAPERVFTKAQLYECINGEFYNSDDNTMMVHISNLRAKIEDDPSHPRYIKTVRGLGYKIENGEETAQ
;
A
#
# COMPACT_ATOMS: atom_id res chain seq x y z
N MET A 1 16.09 -13.36 -11.75
CA MET A 1 15.03 -14.26 -11.22
C MET A 1 13.70 -13.75 -11.77
N ALA A 2 12.75 -14.62 -12.10
CA ALA A 2 11.42 -14.21 -12.52
C ALA A 2 10.63 -13.75 -11.28
N TYR A 3 9.83 -12.68 -11.42
CA TYR A 3 8.93 -12.24 -10.35
C TYR A 3 7.76 -13.20 -10.21
N LYS A 4 7.43 -13.60 -8.98
CA LYS A 4 6.31 -14.47 -8.67
C LYS A 4 5.08 -13.65 -8.30
N ILE A 5 3.99 -13.85 -9.02
CA ILE A 5 2.71 -13.19 -8.76
C ILE A 5 1.74 -14.22 -8.19
N LEU A 6 1.24 -13.97 -6.99
CA LEU A 6 0.17 -14.75 -6.40
C LEU A 6 -1.19 -14.22 -6.87
N ILE A 7 -2.01 -15.09 -7.44
CA ILE A 7 -3.41 -14.81 -7.79
C ILE A 7 -4.29 -15.61 -6.81
N ALA A 8 -5.02 -14.91 -5.96
CA ALA A 8 -6.03 -15.45 -5.06
C ALA A 8 -7.42 -15.07 -5.60
N GLU A 9 -8.07 -15.99 -6.26
CA GLU A 9 -9.34 -15.81 -7.01
C GLU A 9 -10.04 -17.15 -7.10
N ASP A 10 -11.34 -17.22 -6.89
CA ASP A 10 -12.11 -18.47 -6.96
C ASP A 10 -12.66 -18.78 -8.36
N ASP A 11 -12.70 -17.78 -9.23
CA ASP A 11 -13.11 -17.94 -10.64
C ASP A 11 -11.91 -18.37 -11.50
N ARG A 12 -11.95 -19.60 -12.00
CA ARG A 12 -10.88 -20.17 -12.85
C ARG A 12 -10.69 -19.46 -14.17
N ASP A 13 -11.76 -18.93 -14.77
CA ASP A 13 -11.65 -18.21 -16.03
C ASP A 13 -10.88 -16.91 -15.84
N ILE A 14 -11.06 -16.25 -14.70
CA ILE A 14 -10.30 -15.05 -14.31
C ILE A 14 -8.84 -15.41 -14.02
N ILE A 15 -8.58 -16.52 -13.32
CA ILE A 15 -7.20 -16.99 -13.06
C ILE A 15 -6.49 -17.26 -14.39
N GLU A 16 -7.11 -17.99 -15.32
CA GLU A 16 -6.53 -18.33 -16.62
C GLU A 16 -6.26 -17.07 -17.46
N LEU A 17 -7.21 -16.14 -17.48
CA LEU A 17 -7.06 -14.86 -18.16
C LEU A 17 -5.87 -14.06 -17.63
N LEU A 18 -5.79 -13.90 -16.32
CA LEU A 18 -4.70 -13.16 -15.67
C LEU A 18 -3.36 -13.88 -15.85
N ALA A 19 -3.34 -15.20 -15.72
CA ALA A 19 -2.13 -16.00 -15.93
C ALA A 19 -1.60 -15.88 -17.36
N LEU A 20 -2.48 -15.84 -18.37
CA LEU A 20 -2.11 -15.66 -19.77
C LEU A 20 -1.43 -14.30 -19.99
N TYR A 21 -2.04 -13.22 -19.51
CA TYR A 21 -1.51 -11.87 -19.73
C TYR A 21 -0.24 -11.59 -18.91
N LEU A 22 -0.21 -11.98 -17.65
CA LEU A 22 0.96 -11.80 -16.79
C LEU A 22 2.11 -12.74 -17.18
N GLY A 23 1.80 -14.01 -17.52
CA GLY A 23 2.79 -14.95 -18.01
C GLY A 23 3.44 -14.49 -19.32
N GLY A 24 2.67 -13.85 -20.23
CA GLY A 24 3.18 -13.22 -21.44
C GLY A 24 4.19 -12.10 -21.18
N GLU A 25 4.20 -11.53 -19.99
CA GLU A 25 5.16 -10.50 -19.54
C GLU A 25 6.34 -11.07 -18.75
N GLY A 26 6.44 -12.40 -18.66
CA GLY A 26 7.55 -13.10 -18.02
C GLY A 26 7.41 -13.28 -16.50
N PHE A 27 6.23 -13.09 -15.95
CA PHE A 27 5.93 -13.39 -14.54
C PHE A 27 5.69 -14.88 -14.32
N GLU A 28 6.17 -15.42 -13.21
CA GLU A 28 5.79 -16.73 -12.71
C GLU A 28 4.47 -16.60 -11.93
N ILE A 29 3.47 -17.41 -12.27
CA ILE A 29 2.14 -17.31 -11.67
C ILE A 29 1.92 -18.44 -10.69
N LEU A 30 1.52 -18.07 -9.48
CA LEU A 30 1.04 -18.98 -8.44
C LEU A 30 -0.43 -18.65 -8.19
N ALA A 31 -1.30 -19.65 -8.28
CA ALA A 31 -2.74 -19.45 -8.14
C ALA A 31 -3.31 -20.22 -6.95
N ALA A 32 -4.32 -19.64 -6.30
CA ALA A 32 -5.08 -20.23 -5.22
C ALA A 32 -6.56 -19.86 -5.37
N GLU A 33 -7.46 -20.81 -5.16
CA GLU A 33 -8.91 -20.61 -5.30
C GLU A 33 -9.57 -20.11 -4.00
N ASN A 34 -8.80 -19.82 -2.96
CA ASN A 34 -9.25 -19.24 -1.69
C ASN A 34 -8.10 -18.62 -0.89
N GLY A 35 -8.43 -17.79 0.08
CA GLY A 35 -7.43 -17.08 0.90
C GLY A 35 -6.57 -17.99 1.77
N LYS A 36 -7.06 -19.16 2.18
CA LYS A 36 -6.29 -20.09 3.02
C LYS A 36 -5.13 -20.72 2.24
N ASP A 37 -5.40 -21.17 1.02
CA ASP A 37 -4.38 -21.74 0.14
C ASP A 37 -3.42 -20.66 -0.34
N ALA A 38 -3.93 -19.45 -0.64
CA ALA A 38 -3.12 -18.29 -0.95
C ALA A 38 -2.13 -17.96 0.18
N LEU A 39 -2.58 -18.02 1.43
CA LEU A 39 -1.73 -17.78 2.60
C LEU A 39 -0.64 -18.85 2.73
N ALA A 40 -0.97 -20.12 2.50
CA ALA A 40 -0.02 -21.22 2.54
C ALA A 40 1.08 -21.08 1.46
N ILE A 41 0.71 -20.58 0.27
CA ILE A 41 1.66 -20.26 -0.80
C ILE A 41 2.55 -19.08 -0.37
N ALA A 42 1.95 -17.99 0.12
CA ALA A 42 2.67 -16.78 0.50
C ALA A 42 3.67 -17.01 1.67
N GLN A 43 3.46 -18.04 2.49
CA GLN A 43 4.39 -18.43 3.57
C GLN A 43 5.57 -19.25 3.08
N LYS A 44 5.47 -19.91 1.92
CA LYS A 44 6.48 -20.83 1.40
C LYS A 44 7.29 -20.24 0.26
N GLU A 45 6.68 -19.37 -0.53
CA GLU A 45 7.23 -18.83 -1.75
C GLU A 45 7.60 -17.36 -1.59
N ASP A 46 8.67 -16.91 -2.25
CA ASP A 46 9.06 -15.50 -2.29
C ASP A 46 8.21 -14.75 -3.32
N ILE A 47 7.05 -14.26 -2.87
CA ILE A 47 6.06 -13.57 -3.70
C ILE A 47 6.48 -12.11 -3.91
N SER A 48 6.36 -11.61 -5.13
CA SER A 48 6.70 -10.24 -5.51
C SER A 48 5.49 -9.30 -5.49
N ALA A 49 4.29 -9.81 -5.76
CA ALA A 49 3.01 -9.10 -5.64
C ALA A 49 1.85 -10.09 -5.53
N ALA A 50 0.70 -9.64 -4.99
CA ALA A 50 -0.52 -10.44 -4.92
C ALA A 50 -1.69 -9.72 -5.59
N LEU A 51 -2.46 -10.45 -6.40
CA LEU A 51 -3.79 -10.08 -6.88
C LEU A 51 -4.81 -10.85 -6.06
N VAL A 52 -5.78 -10.17 -5.48
CA VAL A 52 -6.66 -10.77 -4.47
C VAL A 52 -8.12 -10.42 -4.74
N ASP A 53 -8.95 -11.41 -5.01
CA ASP A 53 -10.40 -11.21 -4.93
C ASP A 53 -10.85 -11.16 -3.46
N ILE A 54 -11.85 -10.32 -3.21
CA ILE A 54 -12.46 -10.20 -1.88
C ILE A 54 -13.40 -11.38 -1.60
N MET A 55 -14.15 -11.81 -2.61
CA MET A 55 -15.29 -12.71 -2.45
C MET A 55 -14.90 -14.17 -2.69
N MET A 56 -13.95 -14.68 -1.91
CA MET A 56 -13.51 -16.08 -2.01
C MET A 56 -14.14 -16.96 -0.92
N PRO A 57 -14.35 -18.27 -1.19
CA PRO A 57 -14.77 -19.23 -0.18
C PRO A 57 -13.68 -19.53 0.85
N VAL A 58 -14.01 -20.17 1.96
CA VAL A 58 -13.13 -20.65 3.02
C VAL A 58 -12.47 -19.50 3.82
N MET A 59 -11.72 -18.63 3.15
CA MET A 59 -11.10 -17.42 3.69
C MET A 59 -11.23 -16.33 2.63
N ASN A 60 -11.91 -15.25 2.97
CA ASN A 60 -12.09 -14.11 2.07
C ASN A 60 -10.79 -13.29 1.90
N GLY A 61 -10.76 -12.42 0.88
CA GLY A 61 -9.58 -11.63 0.57
C GLY A 61 -9.17 -10.66 1.68
N PHE A 62 -10.10 -10.13 2.44
CA PHE A 62 -9.80 -9.24 3.57
C PHE A 62 -9.05 -9.96 4.69
N GLU A 63 -9.51 -11.15 5.05
CA GLU A 63 -8.84 -11.98 6.05
C GLU A 63 -7.46 -12.42 5.59
N PHE A 64 -7.33 -12.81 4.31
CA PHE A 64 -6.05 -13.13 3.70
C PHE A 64 -5.07 -11.94 3.81
N ILE A 65 -5.47 -10.75 3.35
CA ILE A 65 -4.61 -9.55 3.39
C ILE A 65 -4.19 -9.23 4.83
N LYS A 66 -5.13 -9.27 5.78
CA LYS A 66 -4.83 -9.03 7.20
C LYS A 66 -3.76 -10.00 7.73
N GLN A 67 -3.87 -11.29 7.40
CA GLN A 67 -2.88 -12.27 7.81
C GLN A 67 -1.56 -12.13 7.06
N LEU A 68 -1.58 -11.86 5.75
CA LEU A 68 -0.38 -11.58 4.96
C LEU A 68 0.44 -10.42 5.55
N ARG A 69 -0.23 -9.35 5.98
CA ARG A 69 0.41 -8.16 6.55
C ARG A 69 1.10 -8.40 7.89
N THR A 70 0.88 -9.53 8.55
CA THR A 70 1.63 -9.88 9.77
C THR A 70 3.08 -10.27 9.50
N PHE A 71 3.41 -10.70 8.27
CA PHE A 71 4.76 -11.15 7.91
C PHE A 71 5.28 -10.62 6.57
N SER A 72 4.45 -9.98 5.73
CA SER A 72 4.86 -9.52 4.41
C SER A 72 4.25 -8.16 4.05
N GLN A 73 5.07 -7.31 3.40
CA GLN A 73 4.70 -5.98 2.93
C GLN A 73 4.68 -5.89 1.38
N ILE A 74 4.65 -7.04 0.70
CA ILE A 74 4.54 -7.08 -0.77
C ILE A 74 3.33 -6.28 -1.26
N PRO A 75 3.37 -5.71 -2.46
CA PRO A 75 2.22 -5.05 -3.05
C PRO A 75 1.01 -5.98 -3.16
N VAL A 76 -0.15 -5.49 -2.73
CA VAL A 76 -1.44 -6.18 -2.87
C VAL A 76 -2.39 -5.35 -3.68
N ILE A 77 -2.89 -5.92 -4.77
CA ILE A 77 -3.90 -5.32 -5.65
C ILE A 77 -5.19 -6.11 -5.46
N VAL A 78 -6.24 -5.44 -5.01
CA VAL A 78 -7.55 -6.05 -4.82
C VAL A 78 -8.34 -6.01 -6.13
N LEU A 79 -8.95 -7.13 -6.48
CA LEU A 79 -9.91 -7.28 -7.58
C LEU A 79 -11.29 -7.52 -6.96
N SER A 80 -12.31 -6.72 -7.29
CA SER A 80 -13.62 -6.90 -6.67
C SER A 80 -14.78 -6.55 -7.60
N ALA A 81 -15.87 -7.31 -7.54
CA ALA A 81 -17.11 -7.02 -8.23
C ALA A 81 -17.92 -5.88 -7.55
N ARG A 82 -17.54 -5.46 -6.35
CA ARG A 82 -18.28 -4.46 -5.57
C ARG A 82 -17.67 -3.07 -5.74
N ASP A 83 -18.51 -2.17 -6.22
CA ASP A 83 -18.23 -0.74 -6.39
C ASP A 83 -18.67 0.08 -5.15
N LEU A 84 -18.87 -0.60 -4.01
CA LEU A 84 -19.28 0.08 -2.79
C LEU A 84 -18.07 0.75 -2.14
N ASP A 85 -18.16 2.07 -1.94
CA ASP A 85 -17.14 2.89 -1.25
C ASP A 85 -16.68 2.26 0.07
N GLN A 86 -17.58 1.58 0.78
CA GLN A 86 -17.28 0.92 2.04
C GLN A 86 -16.29 -0.24 1.88
N ASP A 87 -16.40 -1.06 0.82
CA ASP A 87 -15.49 -2.19 0.59
C ASP A 87 -14.10 -1.72 0.10
N ARG A 88 -14.06 -0.62 -0.69
CA ARG A 88 -12.79 0.03 -1.05
C ARG A 88 -12.10 0.62 0.17
N ILE A 89 -12.83 1.31 1.02
CA ILE A 89 -12.32 1.88 2.28
C ILE A 89 -11.81 0.76 3.18
N LEU A 90 -12.55 -0.35 3.31
CA LEU A 90 -12.15 -1.49 4.11
C LEU A 90 -10.89 -2.15 3.55
N GLY A 91 -10.81 -2.39 2.22
CA GLY A 91 -9.63 -2.98 1.57
C GLY A 91 -8.36 -2.15 1.78
N LEU A 92 -8.46 -0.84 1.64
CA LEU A 92 -7.34 0.06 1.89
C LEU A 92 -6.96 0.15 3.37
N ASN A 93 -7.94 0.08 4.29
CA ASN A 93 -7.70 0.05 5.74
C ASN A 93 -6.88 -1.16 6.18
N ILE A 94 -7.08 -2.32 5.56
CA ILE A 94 -6.35 -3.55 5.89
C ILE A 94 -5.02 -3.69 5.15
N GLY A 95 -4.65 -2.72 4.30
CA GLY A 95 -3.32 -2.63 3.69
C GLY A 95 -3.22 -3.05 2.22
N ALA A 96 -4.30 -2.99 1.45
CA ALA A 96 -4.22 -3.05 -0.01
C ALA A 96 -3.54 -1.80 -0.59
N ASP A 97 -2.77 -1.95 -1.66
CA ASP A 97 -2.05 -0.87 -2.34
C ASP A 97 -2.83 -0.29 -3.52
N ALA A 98 -3.70 -1.09 -4.13
CA ALA A 98 -4.61 -0.70 -5.19
C ALA A 98 -5.90 -1.52 -5.16
N TYR A 99 -6.93 -0.98 -5.81
CA TYR A 99 -8.25 -1.60 -5.90
C TYR A 99 -8.75 -1.44 -7.35
N LEU A 100 -9.08 -2.56 -7.99
CA LEU A 100 -9.63 -2.62 -9.33
C LEU A 100 -11.01 -3.26 -9.31
N THR A 101 -11.97 -2.61 -9.95
CA THR A 101 -13.33 -3.13 -10.05
C THR A 101 -13.49 -4.11 -11.20
N LYS A 102 -14.20 -5.20 -10.98
CA LYS A 102 -14.66 -6.12 -12.04
C LYS A 102 -15.91 -5.53 -12.72
N PRO A 103 -16.01 -5.53 -14.07
CA PRO A 103 -15.03 -6.06 -15.01
C PRO A 103 -13.84 -5.11 -15.25
N PHE A 104 -12.64 -5.67 -15.32
CA PHE A 104 -11.39 -4.93 -15.55
C PHE A 104 -10.77 -5.29 -16.92
N ASN A 105 -9.92 -4.42 -17.42
CA ASN A 105 -9.07 -4.72 -18.57
C ASN A 105 -7.82 -5.48 -18.08
N PRO A 106 -7.50 -6.69 -18.59
CA PRO A 106 -6.31 -7.44 -18.17
C PRO A 106 -5.00 -6.67 -18.37
N LEU A 107 -4.89 -5.83 -19.40
CA LEU A 107 -3.72 -4.97 -19.63
C LEU A 107 -3.57 -3.90 -18.53
N GLU A 108 -4.67 -3.44 -17.97
CA GLU A 108 -4.66 -2.53 -16.83
C GLU A 108 -4.10 -3.22 -15.59
N VAL A 109 -4.51 -4.46 -15.30
CA VAL A 109 -3.97 -5.27 -14.20
C VAL A 109 -2.46 -5.46 -14.38
N VAL A 110 -2.00 -5.81 -15.59
CA VAL A 110 -0.56 -5.92 -15.91
C VAL A 110 0.19 -4.62 -15.61
N ALA A 111 -0.36 -3.47 -16.02
CA ALA A 111 0.26 -2.16 -15.77
C ALA A 111 0.37 -1.87 -14.27
N TYR A 112 -0.68 -2.17 -13.48
CA TYR A 112 -0.66 -2.02 -12.03
C TYR A 112 0.38 -2.94 -11.37
N VAL A 113 0.45 -4.22 -11.74
CA VAL A 113 1.43 -5.18 -11.23
C VAL A 113 2.85 -4.72 -11.52
N LYS A 114 3.16 -4.38 -12.79
CA LYS A 114 4.49 -3.85 -13.17
C LYS A 114 4.86 -2.60 -12.38
N SER A 115 3.94 -1.67 -12.25
CA SER A 115 4.16 -0.44 -11.50
C SER A 115 4.39 -0.71 -10.01
N ALA A 116 3.63 -1.64 -9.41
CA ALA A 116 3.74 -2.02 -8.02
C ALA A 116 5.09 -2.70 -7.72
N ILE A 117 5.51 -3.67 -8.55
CA ILE A 117 6.80 -4.36 -8.42
C ILE A 117 7.96 -3.38 -8.58
N ARG A 118 7.97 -2.56 -9.64
CA ARG A 118 9.04 -1.58 -9.86
C ARG A 118 9.22 -0.65 -8.66
N ARG A 119 8.13 -0.21 -8.04
CA ARG A 119 8.15 0.62 -6.84
C ARG A 119 8.69 -0.15 -5.62
N TRP A 120 8.25 -1.40 -5.47
CA TRP A 120 8.72 -2.29 -4.40
C TRP A 120 10.20 -2.57 -4.50
N GLU A 121 10.72 -2.83 -5.70
CA GLU A 121 12.15 -3.05 -5.94
C GLU A 121 12.99 -1.80 -5.75
N SER A 122 12.52 -0.66 -6.24
CA SER A 122 13.20 0.61 -5.97
C SER A 122 13.34 0.88 -4.47
N SER A 123 12.50 0.25 -3.64
CA SER A 123 12.63 0.29 -2.18
C SER A 123 13.64 -0.74 -1.63
N LYS A 124 13.94 -1.83 -2.38
CA LYS A 124 14.93 -2.84 -1.96
C LYS A 124 16.38 -2.55 -2.41
N VAL A 125 16.57 -1.82 -3.49
CA VAL A 125 17.88 -1.61 -4.14
C VAL A 125 18.38 -0.18 -3.96
N ARG A 126 18.77 0.18 -2.74
CA ARG A 126 19.81 1.21 -2.50
C ARG A 126 20.35 1.04 -1.09
N VAL A 127 21.38 0.27 -0.98
CA VAL A 127 22.25 0.24 0.20
C VAL A 127 23.52 0.98 -0.19
N GLU A 128 23.61 2.25 0.15
CA GLU A 128 24.88 2.95 0.37
C GLU A 128 24.69 4.08 1.39
N GLU A 129 25.71 4.32 2.18
CA GLU A 129 25.69 4.93 3.50
C GLU A 129 25.33 6.41 3.54
N ASP A 130 24.59 6.81 4.55
CA ASP A 130 24.54 8.11 5.26
C ASP A 130 23.95 9.38 4.58
N ALA A 131 23.38 9.33 3.37
CA ALA A 131 22.83 10.53 2.73
C ALA A 131 21.28 10.62 2.69
N GLY A 132 20.54 9.65 3.24
CA GLY A 132 19.11 9.49 3.00
C GLY A 132 18.17 9.55 4.21
N LYS A 133 18.65 9.95 5.40
CA LYS A 133 17.80 10.00 6.59
C LYS A 133 17.14 11.37 6.73
N VAL A 134 15.82 11.39 6.89
CA VAL A 134 15.04 12.58 7.25
C VAL A 134 14.51 12.40 8.65
N VAL A 135 14.82 13.35 9.53
CA VAL A 135 14.37 13.33 10.93
C VAL A 135 13.40 14.48 11.17
N ILE A 136 12.24 14.17 11.73
CA ILE A 136 11.24 15.15 12.17
C ILE A 136 10.79 14.76 13.57
N GLY A 137 11.25 15.49 14.58
CA GLY A 137 11.02 15.15 15.99
C GLY A 137 11.51 13.74 16.31
N GLU A 138 10.58 12.85 16.68
CA GLU A 138 10.88 11.45 17.00
C GLU A 138 10.83 10.50 15.81
N LEU A 139 10.44 11.02 14.64
CA LEU A 139 10.32 10.24 13.40
C LEU A 139 11.62 10.28 12.62
N GLU A 140 12.18 9.13 12.32
CA GLU A 140 13.35 8.93 11.45
C GLU A 140 12.92 8.11 10.23
N LEU A 141 12.94 8.72 9.07
CA LEU A 141 12.70 8.06 7.79
C LEU A 141 14.05 7.76 7.13
N ASP A 142 14.33 6.49 6.95
CA ASP A 142 15.41 6.03 6.08
C ASP A 142 14.84 5.95 4.66
N GLN A 143 15.25 6.87 3.78
CA GLN A 143 14.75 6.96 2.41
C GLN A 143 15.30 5.85 1.51
N GLU A 144 16.45 5.27 1.88
CA GLU A 144 17.09 4.20 1.11
C GLU A 144 16.49 2.85 1.45
N ARG A 145 16.29 2.60 2.73
CA ARG A 145 15.68 1.35 3.21
C ARG A 145 14.16 1.40 3.22
N PHE A 146 13.57 2.56 2.92
CA PHE A 146 12.14 2.80 3.01
C PHE A 146 11.55 2.31 4.34
N THR A 147 12.20 2.70 5.43
CA THR A 147 11.74 2.34 6.78
C THR A 147 11.53 3.60 7.60
N LEU A 148 10.44 3.63 8.35
CA LEU A 148 10.16 4.66 9.33
C LEU A 148 10.41 4.11 10.73
N ARG A 149 11.07 4.89 11.58
CA ARG A 149 11.23 4.63 13.00
C ARG A 149 10.63 5.77 13.81
N LYS A 150 10.06 5.44 14.96
CA LYS A 150 9.67 6.42 15.99
C LYS A 150 10.45 6.10 17.25
N ASN A 151 11.23 7.05 17.78
CA ASN A 151 12.13 6.83 18.91
C ASN A 151 13.05 5.61 18.74
N GLY A 152 13.56 5.41 17.51
CA GLY A 152 14.41 4.26 17.17
C GLY A 152 13.66 2.93 16.95
N VAL A 153 12.35 2.85 17.28
CA VAL A 153 11.53 1.65 17.10
C VAL A 153 10.93 1.64 15.68
N PRO A 154 11.07 0.54 14.92
CA PRO A 154 10.47 0.44 13.58
C PRO A 154 8.95 0.55 13.62
N VAL A 155 8.37 1.39 12.76
CA VAL A 155 6.93 1.52 12.57
C VAL A 155 6.52 0.70 11.34
N GLN A 156 5.59 -0.24 11.52
CA GLN A 156 5.10 -1.06 10.40
C GLN A 156 4.10 -0.25 9.56
N LEU A 157 4.53 0.17 8.37
CA LEU A 157 3.70 0.88 7.42
C LEU A 157 3.43 0.02 6.19
N THR A 158 2.24 0.18 5.61
CA THR A 158 1.97 -0.35 4.27
C THR A 158 2.75 0.45 3.22
N SER A 159 2.87 -0.08 2.01
CA SER A 159 3.54 0.59 0.91
C SER A 159 2.95 1.98 0.62
N SER A 160 1.62 2.12 0.66
CA SER A 160 0.92 3.40 0.45
C SER A 160 1.19 4.40 1.58
N GLU A 161 1.09 3.96 2.83
CA GLU A 161 1.38 4.80 4.01
C GLU A 161 2.82 5.30 4.00
N LEU A 162 3.76 4.42 3.65
CA LEU A 162 5.17 4.78 3.58
C LEU A 162 5.43 5.83 2.50
N LYS A 163 4.79 5.72 1.33
CA LYS A 163 4.91 6.72 0.26
C LYS A 163 4.34 8.07 0.69
N ILE A 164 3.19 8.09 1.36
CA ILE A 164 2.56 9.31 1.85
C ILE A 164 3.50 10.00 2.85
N ILE A 165 3.94 9.28 3.88
CA ILE A 165 4.79 9.86 4.93
C ILE A 165 6.14 10.31 4.37
N ALA A 166 6.75 9.53 3.46
CA ALA A 166 8.00 9.90 2.82
C ALA A 166 7.87 11.16 1.96
N LYS A 167 6.76 11.31 1.20
CA LYS A 167 6.49 12.54 0.44
C LYS A 167 6.33 13.74 1.36
N MET A 168 5.63 13.57 2.47
CA MET A 168 5.41 14.66 3.43
C MET A 168 6.69 15.03 4.17
N MET A 169 7.47 14.06 4.65
CA MET A 169 8.72 14.29 5.38
C MET A 169 9.82 14.91 4.52
N LYS A 170 9.82 14.70 3.18
CA LYS A 170 10.73 15.37 2.25
C LYS A 170 10.48 16.88 2.10
N ALA A 171 9.31 17.35 2.45
CA ALA A 171 8.96 18.77 2.38
C ALA A 171 8.09 19.15 3.58
N PRO A 172 8.70 19.25 4.79
CA PRO A 172 8.00 19.67 6.00
C PRO A 172 7.33 21.02 5.81
N GLU A 173 6.23 21.26 6.52
CA GLU A 173 5.38 22.46 6.47
C GLU A 173 4.65 22.69 5.13
N ARG A 174 5.01 21.96 4.08
CA ARG A 174 4.28 22.04 2.81
C ARG A 174 2.92 21.37 2.93
N VAL A 175 1.88 22.08 2.47
CA VAL A 175 0.54 21.51 2.35
C VAL A 175 0.44 20.70 1.05
N PHE A 176 0.06 19.42 1.19
CA PHE A 176 -0.22 18.54 0.08
C PHE A 176 -1.71 18.34 -0.05
N THR A 177 -2.26 18.55 -1.24
CA THR A 177 -3.66 18.23 -1.52
C THR A 177 -3.88 16.72 -1.48
N LYS A 178 -5.13 16.28 -1.27
CA LYS A 178 -5.50 14.85 -1.33
C LYS A 178 -5.08 14.23 -2.68
N ALA A 179 -5.30 14.94 -3.78
CA ALA A 179 -4.90 14.52 -5.11
C ALA A 179 -3.38 14.30 -5.24
N GLN A 180 -2.56 15.23 -4.73
CA GLN A 180 -1.11 15.09 -4.76
C GLN A 180 -0.58 13.91 -3.92
N LEU A 181 -1.22 13.62 -2.80
CA LEU A 181 -0.88 12.44 -1.98
C LEU A 181 -1.35 11.15 -2.67
N TYR A 182 -2.50 11.18 -3.32
CA TYR A 182 -3.02 10.04 -4.08
C TYR A 182 -2.13 9.70 -5.29
N GLU A 183 -1.70 10.73 -6.03
CA GLU A 183 -0.75 10.60 -7.14
C GLU A 183 0.56 9.91 -6.71
N CYS A 184 1.06 10.18 -5.50
CA CYS A 184 2.28 9.51 -5.03
C CYS A 184 2.08 8.02 -4.72
N ILE A 185 0.85 7.56 -4.49
CA ILE A 185 0.53 6.15 -4.28
C ILE A 185 0.43 5.44 -5.63
N ASN A 186 -0.32 5.98 -6.58
CA ASN A 186 -0.76 5.28 -7.80
C ASN A 186 -0.03 5.71 -9.08
N GLY A 187 0.66 6.85 -9.08
CA GLY A 187 1.45 7.32 -10.23
C GLY A 187 0.67 8.04 -11.33
N GLU A 188 -0.65 8.13 -11.24
CA GLU A 188 -1.51 8.86 -12.20
C GLU A 188 -2.66 9.57 -11.50
N PHE A 189 -3.15 10.64 -12.16
CA PHE A 189 -4.30 11.42 -11.73
C PHE A 189 -5.59 10.63 -12.02
N TYR A 190 -6.04 9.83 -11.05
CA TYR A 190 -7.39 9.29 -11.08
C TYR A 190 -8.31 10.15 -10.19
N ASN A 191 -9.57 10.31 -10.61
CA ASN A 191 -10.63 10.89 -9.78
C ASN A 191 -10.80 10.02 -8.52
N SER A 192 -10.00 10.31 -7.51
CA SER A 192 -9.99 9.56 -6.25
C SER A 192 -11.11 10.10 -5.36
N ASP A 193 -11.92 9.19 -4.85
CA ASP A 193 -12.85 9.51 -3.78
C ASP A 193 -12.08 10.11 -2.59
N ASP A 194 -12.55 11.25 -2.15
CA ASP A 194 -12.01 12.01 -1.01
C ASP A 194 -11.84 11.17 0.26
N ASN A 195 -12.59 10.08 0.40
CA ASN A 195 -12.62 9.20 1.56
C ASN A 195 -11.37 8.31 1.67
N THR A 196 -10.80 7.85 0.54
CA THR A 196 -9.64 6.95 0.52
C THR A 196 -8.41 7.57 1.19
N MET A 197 -8.10 8.83 0.88
CA MET A 197 -6.95 9.52 1.49
C MET A 197 -7.14 9.75 2.99
N MET A 198 -8.36 10.05 3.43
CA MET A 198 -8.66 10.23 4.85
C MET A 198 -8.36 8.96 5.65
N VAL A 199 -8.62 7.80 5.07
CA VAL A 199 -8.32 6.50 5.67
C VAL A 199 -6.83 6.29 5.83
N HIS A 200 -6.03 6.51 4.78
CA HIS A 200 -4.57 6.39 4.87
C HIS A 200 -3.98 7.33 5.92
N ILE A 201 -4.46 8.57 5.99
CA ILE A 201 -4.03 9.54 7.00
C ILE A 201 -4.43 9.10 8.41
N SER A 202 -5.65 8.56 8.58
CA SER A 202 -6.11 8.02 9.87
C SER A 202 -5.23 6.87 10.35
N ASN A 203 -4.91 5.93 9.46
CA ASN A 203 -4.04 4.80 9.75
C ASN A 203 -2.60 5.23 10.07
N LEU A 204 -2.07 6.19 9.31
CA LEU A 204 -0.75 6.78 9.61
C LEU A 204 -0.74 7.40 11.01
N ARG A 205 -1.73 8.22 11.33
CA ARG A 205 -1.85 8.82 12.66
C ARG A 205 -1.90 7.78 13.77
N ALA A 206 -2.69 6.72 13.59
CA ALA A 206 -2.77 5.64 14.56
C ALA A 206 -1.42 4.95 14.83
N LYS A 207 -0.47 5.02 13.89
CA LYS A 207 0.84 4.37 13.99
C LYS A 207 1.97 5.29 14.47
N ILE A 208 1.88 6.59 14.18
CA ILE A 208 2.97 7.54 14.47
C ILE A 208 2.65 8.58 15.53
N GLU A 209 1.38 8.89 15.75
CA GLU A 209 0.98 9.85 16.77
C GLU A 209 0.79 9.18 18.14
N ASP A 210 0.99 9.91 19.21
CA ASP A 210 0.66 9.44 20.56
C ASP A 210 -0.85 9.53 20.83
N ASP A 211 -1.48 10.58 20.31
CA ASP A 211 -2.94 10.74 20.24
C ASP A 211 -3.37 11.05 18.80
N PRO A 212 -3.96 10.07 18.07
CA PRO A 212 -4.45 10.29 16.72
C PRO A 212 -5.53 11.37 16.59
N SER A 213 -6.25 11.67 17.65
CA SER A 213 -7.30 12.71 17.69
C SER A 213 -6.70 14.11 17.79
N HIS A 214 -5.52 14.24 18.41
CA HIS A 214 -4.75 15.46 18.55
C HIS A 214 -3.34 15.27 17.91
N PRO A 215 -3.27 15.07 16.59
CA PRO A 215 -2.04 14.69 15.94
C PRO A 215 -0.96 15.78 16.08
N ARG A 216 0.25 15.35 16.46
CA ARG A 216 1.43 16.21 16.60
C ARG A 216 2.11 16.45 15.24
N TYR A 217 2.24 15.41 14.43
CA TYR A 217 2.98 15.43 13.17
C TYR A 217 2.08 15.74 11.97
N ILE A 218 1.06 14.93 11.71
CA ILE A 218 0.23 15.08 10.51
C ILE A 218 -0.95 16.01 10.80
N LYS A 219 -0.87 17.24 10.33
CA LYS A 219 -1.94 18.25 10.51
C LYS A 219 -2.90 18.28 9.31
N THR A 220 -4.17 18.48 9.60
CA THR A 220 -5.19 18.76 8.57
C THR A 220 -5.29 20.26 8.34
N VAL A 221 -5.09 20.67 7.09
CA VAL A 221 -5.34 22.06 6.66
C VAL A 221 -6.71 22.09 5.99
N ARG A 222 -7.73 22.60 6.70
CA ARG A 222 -9.13 22.58 6.25
C ARG A 222 -9.28 23.15 4.84
N GLY A 223 -9.97 22.43 3.98
CA GLY A 223 -10.21 22.82 2.59
C GLY A 223 -9.03 22.67 1.64
N LEU A 224 -7.81 22.37 2.13
CA LEU A 224 -6.59 22.28 1.30
C LEU A 224 -5.99 20.87 1.28
N GLY A 225 -5.86 20.20 2.44
CA GLY A 225 -5.22 18.89 2.51
C GLY A 225 -4.48 18.63 3.81
N TYR A 226 -3.26 18.10 3.72
CA TYR A 226 -2.47 17.68 4.88
C TYR A 226 -1.04 18.19 4.78
N LYS A 227 -0.41 18.44 5.93
CA LYS A 227 1.01 18.75 6.06
C LYS A 227 1.64 17.97 7.21
N ILE A 228 2.96 17.83 7.21
CA ILE A 228 3.71 17.36 8.37
C ILE A 228 4.43 18.56 9.01
N GLU A 229 4.38 18.63 10.34
CA GLU A 229 5.06 19.65 11.14
C GLU A 229 6.23 19.04 11.92
N ASN A 230 7.20 19.89 12.32
CA ASN A 230 8.39 19.43 13.03
C ASN A 230 8.14 18.90 14.45
N GLY A 231 6.89 18.87 14.90
CA GLY A 231 6.54 18.28 16.18
C GLY A 231 7.04 19.05 17.41
N GLU A 232 7.46 20.29 17.26
CA GLU A 232 7.72 21.14 18.41
C GLU A 232 6.40 21.47 19.10
N GLU A 233 6.29 21.17 20.39
CA GLU A 233 5.19 21.66 21.20
C GLU A 233 5.27 23.20 21.15
N THR A 234 4.30 23.81 20.48
CA THR A 234 3.99 25.24 20.74
C THR A 234 3.52 25.32 22.18
N ALA A 235 4.46 25.58 23.09
CA ALA A 235 4.13 26.02 24.43
C ALA A 235 3.25 27.27 24.32
N GLN A 236 1.98 27.15 24.59
CA GLN A 236 1.09 28.24 24.93
C GLN A 236 0.89 28.28 26.43
#